data_4342be5104a8eef2405957648a85c57f
#
_entry.id   4342be5104a8eef2405957648a85c57f
#
_cell.length_a   1.000
_cell.length_b   1.000
_cell.length_c   1.000
_cell.angle_alpha   90.00
_cell.angle_beta   90.00
_cell.angle_gamma   90.00
#
_symmetry.space_group_name_H-M   'P 1'
#
loop_
_entity.id
_entity.type
_entity.pdbx_description
1 polymer ?
#
loop_
_entity_poly.entity_id
_entity_poly.type
_entity_poly.pdbx_seq_one_letter_code
_entity_poly.pdbx_strand_id
1 'polypeptide(L)'
;MTLLRATYCTDIGNVRTENEDRYLFDEEAMLFGVADGVGGLPGGAEAAQEAVSTVTASIRSKGPYADLDLKAIVTEANESVAALGRRLSPGVGIGTTLVLGCVRWSKLKLAHVGDSRAYFWRRGDLMCLTEDHSVENEARRRRARGEVVYYSESQKGALTRCIGQAAPPEVDVSDIPLLTGDRIIFCTDGVTRMIAESELHEIIAATDDPAAISRGLVTLSVTRGGPDNSTVVAVVIDMP
;
A
#
# COMPACT_ATOMS: atom_id res chain seq x y z
N MET A 1 6.02 -19.68 -16.34
CA MET A 1 6.67 -18.37 -16.01
C MET A 1 5.56 -17.35 -16.11
N THR A 2 5.26 -16.66 -15.03
CA THR A 2 4.22 -15.62 -15.04
C THR A 2 4.68 -14.45 -15.91
N LEU A 3 3.82 -14.01 -16.84
CA LEU A 3 4.00 -12.79 -17.61
C LEU A 3 3.04 -11.74 -17.08
N LEU A 4 3.57 -10.53 -16.86
CA LEU A 4 2.78 -9.38 -16.41
C LEU A 4 3.33 -8.10 -17.00
N ARG A 5 2.47 -7.09 -17.08
CA ARG A 5 2.84 -5.71 -17.34
C ARG A 5 2.57 -4.90 -16.09
N ALA A 6 3.47 -4.02 -15.74
CA ALA A 6 3.30 -3.17 -14.58
C ALA A 6 3.78 -1.75 -14.84
N THR A 7 3.25 -0.81 -14.09
CA THR A 7 3.72 0.57 -14.10
C THR A 7 3.32 1.28 -12.81
N TYR A 8 3.88 2.44 -12.58
CA TYR A 8 3.53 3.28 -11.45
C TYR A 8 3.35 4.74 -11.88
N CYS A 9 2.64 5.48 -11.06
CA CYS A 9 2.52 6.93 -11.14
C CYS A 9 2.50 7.48 -9.71
N THR A 10 3.22 8.58 -9.48
CA THR A 10 3.23 9.28 -8.20
C THR A 10 3.20 10.78 -8.43
N ASP A 11 2.50 11.52 -7.58
CA ASP A 11 2.38 12.97 -7.62
C ASP A 11 2.36 13.54 -6.21
N ILE A 12 2.99 14.67 -6.02
CA ILE A 12 3.05 15.37 -4.72
C ILE A 12 1.68 15.93 -4.29
N GLY A 13 0.76 16.09 -5.23
CA GLY A 13 -0.50 16.80 -5.02
C GLY A 13 -0.35 18.31 -5.04
N ASN A 14 -1.42 19.02 -4.67
CA ASN A 14 -1.48 20.50 -4.77
C ASN A 14 -1.22 21.20 -3.43
N VAL A 15 -1.16 20.49 -2.32
CA VAL A 15 -1.10 21.05 -0.95
C VAL A 15 0.20 20.73 -0.24
N ARG A 16 0.73 19.54 -0.43
CA ARG A 16 1.96 19.10 0.22
C ARG A 16 3.19 19.76 -0.40
N THR A 17 4.24 19.94 0.39
CA THR A 17 5.53 20.49 -0.03
C THR A 17 6.58 19.43 -0.29
N GLU A 18 6.32 18.20 0.14
CA GLU A 18 7.17 17.03 -0.05
C GLU A 18 6.32 15.83 -0.42
N ASN A 19 6.87 14.92 -1.22
CA ASN A 19 6.27 13.63 -1.49
C ASN A 19 6.86 12.60 -0.53
N GLU A 20 6.07 12.21 0.47
CA GLU A 20 6.42 11.21 1.48
C GLU A 20 6.03 9.78 1.06
N ASP A 21 5.29 9.64 -0.05
CA ASP A 21 4.99 8.34 -0.65
C ASP A 21 6.23 7.71 -1.27
N ARG A 22 6.30 6.39 -1.20
CA ARG A 22 7.24 5.55 -1.95
C ARG A 22 6.51 4.37 -2.57
N TYR A 23 7.11 3.79 -3.61
CA TYR A 23 6.57 2.61 -4.27
C TYR A 23 7.60 1.48 -4.31
N LEU A 24 7.10 0.25 -4.28
CA LEU A 24 7.84 -0.96 -4.61
C LEU A 24 7.56 -1.29 -6.06
N PHE A 25 8.62 -1.37 -6.85
CA PHE A 25 8.52 -1.70 -8.27
C PHE A 25 9.78 -2.44 -8.69
N ASP A 26 9.71 -3.77 -8.68
CA ASP A 26 10.81 -4.65 -9.02
C ASP A 26 10.29 -5.80 -9.88
N GLU A 27 10.45 -5.69 -11.19
CA GLU A 27 9.96 -6.67 -12.16
C GLU A 27 10.72 -7.99 -12.08
N GLU A 28 12.03 -7.98 -11.74
CA GLU A 28 12.80 -9.22 -11.57
C GLU A 28 12.34 -9.99 -10.33
N ALA A 29 12.12 -9.29 -9.23
CA ALA A 29 11.59 -9.88 -8.01
C ALA A 29 10.07 -10.06 -8.04
N MET A 30 9.38 -9.62 -9.10
CA MET A 30 7.91 -9.61 -9.20
C MET A 30 7.26 -8.98 -7.95
N LEU A 31 7.83 -7.86 -7.46
CA LEU A 31 7.45 -7.17 -6.25
C LEU A 31 6.88 -5.80 -6.57
N PHE A 32 5.66 -5.54 -6.10
CA PHE A 32 4.91 -4.32 -6.35
C PHE A 32 4.22 -3.83 -5.07
N GLY A 33 4.00 -2.53 -4.92
CA GLY A 33 3.33 -1.99 -3.75
C GLY A 33 3.57 -0.51 -3.53
N VAL A 34 3.05 0.01 -2.42
CA VAL A 34 3.23 1.39 -2.01
C VAL A 34 3.48 1.48 -0.50
N ALA A 35 4.11 2.57 -0.09
CA ALA A 35 4.33 2.95 1.30
C ALA A 35 4.07 4.45 1.41
N ASP A 36 3.24 4.86 2.35
CA ASP A 36 2.84 6.24 2.61
C ASP A 36 3.47 6.67 3.94
N GLY A 37 4.32 7.68 3.89
CA GLY A 37 4.96 8.23 5.08
C GLY A 37 3.94 8.91 6.00
N VAL A 38 3.92 8.56 7.29
CA VAL A 38 2.93 9.12 8.22
C VAL A 38 3.12 10.64 8.35
N GLY A 39 2.23 11.38 7.71
CA GLY A 39 2.20 12.84 7.74
C GLY A 39 2.04 13.38 9.16
N GLY A 40 2.73 14.51 9.44
CA GLY A 40 2.72 15.13 10.77
C GLY A 40 3.79 14.59 11.74
N LEU A 41 4.46 13.49 11.38
CA LEU A 41 5.71 13.06 12.03
C LEU A 41 6.91 13.53 11.21
N PRO A 42 8.01 13.94 11.83
CA PRO A 42 9.25 14.16 11.10
C PRO A 42 9.75 12.87 10.47
N GLY A 43 10.17 12.90 9.21
CA GLY A 43 10.82 11.74 8.58
C GLY A 43 9.86 10.69 7.99
N GLY A 44 8.69 11.09 7.53
CA GLY A 44 7.75 10.20 6.81
C GLY A 44 8.35 9.65 5.52
N ALA A 45 8.98 10.51 4.74
CA ALA A 45 9.66 10.12 3.49
C ALA A 45 10.80 9.12 3.74
N GLU A 46 11.59 9.34 4.78
CA GLU A 46 12.68 8.44 5.19
C GLU A 46 12.13 7.10 5.70
N ALA A 47 11.02 7.12 6.44
CA ALA A 47 10.37 5.91 6.92
C ALA A 47 9.87 5.04 5.75
N ALA A 48 9.16 5.64 4.79
CA ALA A 48 8.68 4.96 3.59
C ALA A 48 9.84 4.42 2.75
N GLN A 49 10.91 5.21 2.57
CA GLN A 49 12.10 4.79 1.82
C GLN A 49 12.81 3.62 2.50
N GLU A 50 13.00 3.66 3.81
CA GLU A 50 13.66 2.59 4.57
C GLU A 50 12.84 1.29 4.50
N ALA A 51 11.51 1.37 4.66
CA ALA A 51 10.63 0.21 4.55
C ALA A 51 10.72 -0.45 3.17
N VAL A 52 10.60 0.35 2.10
CA VAL A 52 10.72 -0.12 0.71
C VAL A 52 12.09 -0.76 0.45
N SER A 53 13.16 -0.12 0.90
CA SER A 53 14.54 -0.61 0.69
C SER A 53 14.78 -1.94 1.41
N THR A 54 14.35 -2.06 2.67
CA THR A 54 14.51 -3.29 3.47
C THR A 54 13.71 -4.44 2.87
N VAL A 55 12.44 -4.22 2.52
CA VAL A 55 11.61 -5.24 1.88
C VAL A 55 12.21 -5.72 0.56
N THR A 56 12.64 -4.80 -0.29
CA THR A 56 13.22 -5.13 -1.60
C THR A 56 14.50 -5.96 -1.42
N ALA A 57 15.39 -5.54 -0.54
CA ALA A 57 16.62 -6.27 -0.25
C ALA A 57 16.36 -7.67 0.32
N SER A 58 15.42 -7.78 1.27
CA SER A 58 15.05 -9.07 1.89
C SER A 58 14.46 -10.04 0.85
N ILE A 59 13.53 -9.58 -0.02
CA ILE A 59 12.94 -10.43 -1.05
C ILE A 59 13.96 -10.84 -2.12
N ARG A 60 14.81 -9.92 -2.59
CA ARG A 60 15.86 -10.22 -3.55
C ARG A 60 16.85 -11.25 -3.03
N SER A 61 17.23 -11.17 -1.75
CA SER A 61 18.17 -12.11 -1.11
C SER A 61 17.68 -13.56 -1.10
N LYS A 62 16.34 -13.76 -1.12
CA LYS A 62 15.71 -15.10 -1.09
C LYS A 62 15.59 -15.73 -2.47
N GLY A 63 15.72 -14.92 -3.53
CA GLY A 63 15.61 -15.38 -4.91
C GLY A 63 14.16 -15.59 -5.40
N PRO A 64 14.00 -15.84 -6.72
CA PRO A 64 12.68 -15.80 -7.38
C PRO A 64 11.78 -17.00 -7.07
N TYR A 65 12.35 -18.10 -6.56
CA TYR A 65 11.62 -19.34 -6.29
C TYR A 65 11.42 -19.64 -4.80
N ALA A 66 11.81 -18.74 -3.92
CA ALA A 66 11.63 -18.93 -2.50
C ALA A 66 10.16 -18.80 -2.09
N ASP A 67 9.72 -19.63 -1.16
CA ASP A 67 8.50 -19.33 -0.43
C ASP A 67 8.78 -18.19 0.56
N LEU A 68 7.98 -17.13 0.49
CA LEU A 68 8.20 -15.90 1.22
C LEU A 68 7.35 -15.89 2.49
N ASP A 69 7.98 -15.77 3.62
CA ASP A 69 7.33 -15.35 4.86
C ASP A 69 7.23 -13.82 4.89
N LEU A 70 6.13 -13.29 4.34
CA LEU A 70 5.91 -11.85 4.28
C LEU A 70 5.75 -11.21 5.66
N LYS A 71 5.28 -11.96 6.68
CA LYS A 71 5.21 -11.43 8.06
C LYS A 71 6.61 -11.17 8.60
N ALA A 72 7.52 -12.11 8.43
CA ALA A 72 8.90 -11.94 8.86
C ALA A 72 9.58 -10.77 8.11
N ILE A 73 9.36 -10.65 6.80
CA ILE A 73 9.94 -9.57 5.97
C ILE A 73 9.42 -8.19 6.41
N VAL A 74 8.13 -8.06 6.67
CA VAL A 74 7.53 -6.80 7.14
C VAL A 74 7.97 -6.49 8.58
N THR A 75 8.17 -7.50 9.41
CA THR A 75 8.74 -7.32 10.76
C THR A 75 10.17 -6.78 10.68
N GLU A 76 11.01 -7.31 9.80
CA GLU A 76 12.36 -6.81 9.53
C GLU A 76 12.34 -5.33 9.08
N ALA A 77 11.43 -4.97 8.17
CA ALA A 77 11.23 -3.59 7.75
C ALA A 77 10.80 -2.69 8.92
N ASN A 78 9.89 -3.15 9.78
CA ASN A 78 9.49 -2.41 10.98
C ASN A 78 10.69 -2.15 11.91
N GLU A 79 11.52 -3.14 12.16
CA GLU A 79 12.72 -3.01 13.01
C GLU A 79 13.71 -1.99 12.44
N SER A 80 13.94 -2.01 11.11
CA SER A 80 14.81 -1.09 10.41
C SER A 80 14.28 0.35 10.51
N VAL A 81 13.01 0.57 10.20
CA VAL A 81 12.36 1.90 10.31
C VAL A 81 12.37 2.40 11.76
N ALA A 82 12.07 1.55 12.74
CA ALA A 82 12.13 1.93 14.15
C ALA A 82 13.57 2.29 14.60
N ALA A 83 14.58 1.58 14.09
CA ALA A 83 15.99 1.92 14.34
C ALA A 83 16.38 3.27 13.73
N LEU A 84 15.93 3.54 12.51
CA LEU A 84 16.12 4.83 11.85
C LEU A 84 15.42 5.95 12.63
N GLY A 85 14.19 5.72 13.08
CA GLY A 85 13.40 6.68 13.85
C GLY A 85 14.06 7.08 15.17
N ARG A 86 14.68 6.14 15.88
CA ARG A 86 15.47 6.45 17.09
C ARG A 86 16.61 7.42 16.83
N ARG A 87 17.13 7.45 15.60
CA ARG A 87 18.25 8.34 15.19
C ARG A 87 17.76 9.70 14.69
N LEU A 88 16.70 9.71 13.86
CA LEU A 88 16.22 10.93 13.21
C LEU A 88 15.25 11.74 14.09
N SER A 89 14.40 11.06 14.86
CA SER A 89 13.36 11.68 15.69
C SER A 89 13.30 11.00 17.07
N PRO A 90 14.33 11.22 17.93
CA PRO A 90 14.37 10.60 19.25
C PRO A 90 13.14 10.98 20.10
N GLY A 91 12.48 9.98 20.66
CA GLY A 91 11.30 10.17 21.54
C GLY A 91 9.95 10.28 20.82
N VAL A 92 9.91 10.59 19.53
CA VAL A 92 8.68 10.63 18.71
C VAL A 92 8.61 9.41 17.77
N GLY A 93 9.71 9.10 17.11
CA GLY A 93 9.79 8.07 16.07
C GLY A 93 9.40 8.60 14.70
N ILE A 94 9.42 7.70 13.73
CA ILE A 94 8.97 7.91 12.34
C ILE A 94 8.07 6.73 11.96
N GLY A 95 7.23 6.89 10.94
CA GLY A 95 6.34 5.81 10.55
C GLY A 95 5.92 5.86 9.09
N THR A 96 5.47 4.72 8.58
CA THR A 96 4.91 4.60 7.23
C THR A 96 3.88 3.49 7.19
N THR A 97 2.94 3.57 6.24
CA THR A 97 2.14 2.42 5.83
C THR A 97 2.98 1.48 4.97
N LEU A 98 2.48 0.30 4.71
CA LEU A 98 3.07 -0.61 3.72
C LEU A 98 2.00 -1.55 3.19
N VAL A 99 1.77 -1.54 1.89
CA VAL A 99 1.05 -2.59 1.19
C VAL A 99 1.90 -3.09 0.04
N LEU A 100 2.15 -4.39 0.02
CA LEU A 100 2.98 -5.02 -1.01
C LEU A 100 2.39 -6.32 -1.51
N GLY A 101 2.64 -6.61 -2.77
CA GLY A 101 2.33 -7.87 -3.42
C GLY A 101 3.56 -8.44 -4.11
N CYS A 102 3.79 -9.73 -3.91
CA CYS A 102 4.83 -10.47 -4.61
C CYS A 102 4.21 -11.62 -5.38
N VAL A 103 4.45 -11.66 -6.70
CA VAL A 103 3.90 -12.74 -7.53
C VAL A 103 4.84 -13.95 -7.48
N ARG A 104 4.31 -15.08 -7.04
CA ARG A 104 5.01 -16.37 -6.94
C ARG A 104 4.07 -17.52 -7.27
N TRP A 105 4.50 -18.45 -8.13
CA TRP A 105 3.77 -19.69 -8.41
C TRP A 105 2.30 -19.44 -8.83
N SER A 106 2.07 -18.48 -9.74
CA SER A 106 0.72 -18.06 -10.17
C SER A 106 -0.18 -17.60 -9.02
N LYS A 107 0.42 -17.04 -7.96
CA LYS A 107 -0.29 -16.42 -6.84
C LYS A 107 0.28 -15.05 -6.54
N LEU A 108 -0.58 -14.14 -6.13
CA LEU A 108 -0.21 -12.92 -5.44
C LEU A 108 -0.09 -13.24 -3.95
N LYS A 109 1.09 -13.10 -3.38
CA LYS A 109 1.30 -13.05 -1.93
C LYS A 109 1.21 -11.60 -1.52
N LEU A 110 0.25 -11.26 -0.67
CA LEU A 110 -0.04 -9.89 -0.23
C LEU A 110 0.32 -9.73 1.25
N ALA A 111 0.94 -8.60 1.61
CA ALA A 111 1.08 -8.16 2.99
C ALA A 111 0.65 -6.70 3.13
N HIS A 112 0.05 -6.37 4.29
CA HIS A 112 -0.54 -5.06 4.52
C HIS A 112 -0.41 -4.61 5.97
N VAL A 113 -0.01 -3.32 6.15
CA VAL A 113 -0.04 -2.56 7.41
C VAL A 113 -0.34 -1.10 7.07
N GLY A 114 -1.41 -0.54 7.61
CA GLY A 114 -1.81 0.86 7.43
C GLY A 114 -3.17 1.03 6.75
N ASP A 115 -3.34 2.12 6.00
CA ASP A 115 -4.57 2.47 5.26
C ASP A 115 -4.33 2.71 3.76
N SER A 116 -3.11 2.48 3.26
CA SER A 116 -2.87 2.27 1.84
C SER A 116 -3.53 0.98 1.39
N ARG A 117 -4.11 0.93 0.21
CA ARG A 117 -4.98 -0.17 -0.19
C ARG A 117 -4.44 -0.96 -1.38
N ALA A 118 -4.84 -2.25 -1.45
CA ALA A 118 -4.71 -3.09 -2.62
C ALA A 118 -6.09 -3.46 -3.15
N TYR A 119 -6.31 -3.21 -4.44
CA TYR A 119 -7.52 -3.61 -5.16
C TYR A 119 -7.20 -4.70 -6.17
N PHE A 120 -8.19 -5.55 -6.39
CA PHE A 120 -8.11 -6.66 -7.31
C PHE A 120 -9.32 -6.67 -8.23
N TRP A 121 -9.08 -6.58 -9.53
CA TRP A 121 -10.13 -6.65 -10.54
C TRP A 121 -10.05 -7.96 -11.31
N ARG A 122 -11.17 -8.64 -11.42
CA ARG A 122 -11.31 -9.89 -12.17
C ARG A 122 -12.69 -9.98 -12.83
N ARG A 123 -12.74 -10.15 -14.16
CA ARG A 123 -13.96 -10.41 -14.93
C ARG A 123 -15.12 -9.45 -14.69
N GLY A 124 -14.82 -8.20 -14.45
CA GLY A 124 -15.83 -7.18 -14.22
C GLY A 124 -16.07 -6.82 -12.74
N ASP A 125 -15.51 -7.57 -11.80
CA ASP A 125 -15.65 -7.30 -10.37
C ASP A 125 -14.39 -6.67 -9.81
N LEU A 126 -14.53 -5.60 -9.03
CA LEU A 126 -13.47 -4.97 -8.24
C LEU A 126 -13.65 -5.35 -6.77
N MET A 127 -12.57 -5.81 -6.15
CA MET A 127 -12.52 -6.16 -4.73
C MET A 127 -11.40 -5.39 -4.04
N CYS A 128 -11.67 -4.77 -2.89
CA CYS A 128 -10.61 -4.31 -2.00
C CYS A 128 -10.07 -5.50 -1.21
N LEU A 129 -8.76 -5.76 -1.33
CA LEU A 129 -8.09 -6.89 -0.67
C LEU A 129 -7.62 -6.57 0.75
N THR A 130 -7.58 -5.29 1.11
CA THR A 130 -7.07 -4.80 2.38
C THR A 130 -8.19 -4.22 3.23
N GLU A 131 -8.00 -4.22 4.53
CA GLU A 131 -8.88 -3.53 5.48
C GLU A 131 -8.07 -2.47 6.21
N ASP A 132 -8.47 -1.19 6.14
CA ASP A 132 -7.70 -0.08 6.71
C ASP A 132 -7.43 -0.26 8.20
N HIS A 133 -6.21 -0.09 8.62
CA HIS A 133 -5.81 -0.04 10.03
C HIS A 133 -5.95 1.40 10.55
N SER A 134 -7.18 1.89 10.63
CA SER A 134 -7.53 3.23 11.10
C SER A 134 -8.51 3.19 12.27
N VAL A 135 -8.54 4.28 13.04
CA VAL A 135 -9.46 4.43 14.18
C VAL A 135 -10.92 4.31 13.73
N GLU A 136 -11.27 4.89 12.57
CA GLU A 136 -12.61 4.78 12.01
C GLU A 136 -12.99 3.33 11.73
N ASN A 137 -12.12 2.61 11.04
CA ASN A 137 -12.39 1.22 10.67
C ASN A 137 -12.45 0.31 11.90
N GLU A 138 -11.55 0.47 12.86
CA GLU A 138 -11.59 -0.27 14.12
C GLU A 138 -12.88 0.01 14.89
N ALA A 139 -13.31 1.27 14.95
CA ALA A 139 -14.57 1.63 15.58
C ALA A 139 -15.78 1.01 14.85
N ARG A 140 -15.75 0.99 13.50
CA ARG A 140 -16.79 0.33 12.69
C ARG A 140 -16.88 -1.17 13.02
N ARG A 141 -15.74 -1.86 13.09
CA ARG A 141 -15.67 -3.30 13.42
C ARG A 141 -16.20 -3.59 14.84
N ARG A 142 -15.82 -2.76 15.81
CA ARG A 142 -16.26 -2.91 17.18
C ARG A 142 -17.76 -2.65 17.33
N ARG A 143 -18.30 -1.64 16.64
CA ARG A 143 -19.74 -1.37 16.58
C ARG A 143 -20.52 -2.53 15.95
N ALA A 144 -19.97 -3.15 14.91
CA ALA A 144 -20.60 -4.33 14.28
C ALA A 144 -20.70 -5.54 15.25
N ARG A 145 -19.83 -5.59 16.28
CA ARG A 145 -19.89 -6.58 17.38
C ARG A 145 -20.78 -6.15 18.56
N GLY A 146 -21.48 -5.00 18.44
CA GLY A 146 -22.36 -4.46 19.47
C GLY A 146 -21.66 -3.61 20.54
N GLU A 147 -20.39 -3.26 20.35
CA GLU A 147 -19.66 -2.40 21.26
C GLU A 147 -20.02 -0.92 21.02
N VAL A 148 -20.07 -0.13 22.11
CA VAL A 148 -20.20 1.33 22.00
C VAL A 148 -18.80 1.93 21.93
N VAL A 149 -18.48 2.54 20.80
CA VAL A 149 -17.16 3.16 20.57
C VAL A 149 -17.34 4.59 20.11
N TYR A 150 -16.66 5.51 20.78
CA TYR A 150 -16.60 6.93 20.43
C TYR A 150 -15.16 7.29 20.01
N TYR A 151 -15.04 8.15 19.02
CA TYR A 151 -13.78 8.81 18.64
C TYR A 151 -14.11 10.22 18.12
N SER A 152 -13.15 11.12 18.17
CA SER A 152 -13.33 12.47 17.63
C SER A 152 -13.10 12.48 16.10
N GLU A 153 -13.73 13.42 15.40
CA GLU A 153 -13.49 13.60 13.95
C GLU A 153 -12.00 13.81 13.61
N SER A 154 -11.25 14.46 14.52
CA SER A 154 -9.80 14.63 14.35
C SER A 154 -8.99 13.33 14.43
N GLN A 155 -9.54 12.27 14.98
CA GLN A 155 -8.91 10.95 15.09
C GLN A 155 -9.35 9.99 13.98
N LYS A 156 -10.32 10.37 13.17
CA LYS A 156 -10.96 9.49 12.18
C LYS A 156 -9.95 8.77 11.29
N GLY A 157 -9.00 9.51 10.69
CA GLY A 157 -7.95 8.96 9.83
C GLY A 157 -6.67 8.55 10.56
N ALA A 158 -6.64 8.55 11.91
CA ALA A 158 -5.44 8.13 12.63
C ALA A 158 -5.20 6.63 12.47
N LEU A 159 -3.96 6.27 12.13
CA LEU A 159 -3.55 4.88 11.97
C LEU A 159 -3.52 4.16 13.33
N THR A 160 -4.05 2.94 13.36
CA THR A 160 -3.93 2.02 14.51
C THR A 160 -2.75 1.06 14.37
N ARG A 161 -2.24 0.90 13.13
CA ARG A 161 -1.03 0.12 12.82
C ARG A 161 -0.21 0.83 11.75
N CYS A 162 1.08 0.95 11.96
CA CYS A 162 2.06 1.45 10.96
C CYS A 162 3.39 0.74 11.15
N ILE A 163 4.26 0.85 10.17
CA ILE A 163 5.66 0.41 10.20
C ILE A 163 6.49 1.47 10.93
N GLY A 164 7.47 1.05 11.75
CA GLY A 164 8.33 1.92 12.55
C GLY A 164 7.97 1.96 14.04
N GLN A 165 7.03 1.12 14.46
CA GLN A 165 6.62 0.98 15.87
C GLN A 165 7.68 0.22 16.68
N ALA A 166 7.75 0.51 18.00
CA ALA A 166 8.66 -0.16 18.93
C ALA A 166 8.38 -1.67 19.06
N ALA A 167 7.10 -2.05 19.00
CA ALA A 167 6.68 -3.45 18.88
C ALA A 167 6.28 -3.74 17.42
N PRO A 168 6.59 -4.92 16.88
CA PRO A 168 6.17 -5.28 15.53
C PRO A 168 4.63 -5.18 15.39
N PRO A 169 4.13 -4.53 14.32
CA PRO A 169 2.69 -4.48 14.08
C PRO A 169 2.16 -5.86 13.69
N GLU A 170 0.88 -6.10 13.96
CA GLU A 170 0.18 -7.23 13.35
C GLU A 170 0.09 -7.01 11.84
N VAL A 171 0.63 -7.94 11.05
CA VAL A 171 0.68 -7.88 9.60
C VAL A 171 -0.43 -8.75 9.02
N ASP A 172 -1.30 -8.15 8.22
CA ASP A 172 -2.28 -8.90 7.44
C ASP A 172 -1.62 -9.52 6.22
N VAL A 173 -1.83 -10.82 6.01
CA VAL A 173 -1.29 -11.53 4.84
C VAL A 173 -2.35 -12.38 4.18
N SER A 174 -2.28 -12.48 2.84
CA SER A 174 -3.15 -13.35 2.07
C SER A 174 -2.46 -13.86 0.81
N ASP A 175 -2.92 -15.01 0.31
CA ASP A 175 -2.50 -15.61 -0.95
C ASP A 175 -3.70 -15.64 -1.90
N ILE A 176 -3.57 -15.02 -3.09
CA ILE A 176 -4.62 -14.93 -4.08
C ILE A 176 -4.16 -15.65 -5.36
N PRO A 177 -4.84 -16.71 -5.82
CA PRO A 177 -4.55 -17.33 -7.11
C PRO A 177 -4.78 -16.33 -8.25
N LEU A 178 -3.86 -16.24 -9.20
CA LEU A 178 -3.93 -15.35 -10.34
C LEU A 178 -4.46 -16.06 -11.59
N LEU A 179 -5.15 -15.32 -12.43
CA LEU A 179 -5.61 -15.71 -13.75
C LEU A 179 -5.22 -14.64 -14.78
N THR A 180 -5.18 -15.04 -16.05
CA THR A 180 -5.01 -14.09 -17.16
C THR A 180 -6.10 -13.03 -17.15
N GLY A 181 -5.69 -11.76 -17.31
CA GLY A 181 -6.56 -10.60 -17.32
C GLY A 181 -6.83 -9.99 -15.94
N ASP A 182 -6.31 -10.59 -14.86
CA ASP A 182 -6.38 -9.97 -13.54
C ASP A 182 -5.62 -8.65 -13.50
N ARG A 183 -6.15 -7.68 -12.76
CA ARG A 183 -5.52 -6.39 -12.52
C ARG A 183 -5.39 -6.17 -11.03
N ILE A 184 -4.19 -5.78 -10.60
CA ILE A 184 -3.87 -5.53 -9.21
C ILE A 184 -3.44 -4.08 -9.09
N ILE A 185 -4.04 -3.34 -8.19
CA ILE A 185 -3.78 -1.91 -8.00
C ILE A 185 -3.40 -1.69 -6.54
N PHE A 186 -2.22 -1.15 -6.31
CA PHE A 186 -1.79 -0.66 -5.00
C PHE A 186 -1.87 0.86 -5.02
N CYS A 187 -2.44 1.48 -4.01
CA CYS A 187 -2.54 2.93 -3.94
C CYS A 187 -2.48 3.46 -2.50
N THR A 188 -1.94 4.66 -2.36
CA THR A 188 -1.97 5.42 -1.11
C THR A 188 -3.32 6.10 -0.90
N ASP A 189 -3.57 6.60 0.30
CA ASP A 189 -4.85 7.17 0.71
C ASP A 189 -5.20 8.48 -0.02
N GLY A 190 -4.20 9.23 -0.50
CA GLY A 190 -4.42 10.40 -1.34
C GLY A 190 -5.21 10.10 -2.62
N VAL A 191 -5.20 8.84 -3.09
CA VAL A 191 -6.06 8.38 -4.19
C VAL A 191 -7.45 8.03 -3.68
N THR A 192 -7.55 7.19 -2.65
CA THR A 192 -8.82 6.62 -2.18
C THR A 192 -9.70 7.60 -1.42
N ARG A 193 -9.13 8.69 -0.91
CA ARG A 193 -9.88 9.81 -0.34
C ARG A 193 -10.55 10.69 -1.40
N MET A 194 -10.01 10.72 -2.62
CA MET A 194 -10.47 11.59 -3.70
C MET A 194 -11.33 10.88 -4.74
N ILE A 195 -11.27 9.55 -4.83
CA ILE A 195 -11.94 8.76 -5.85
C ILE A 195 -12.81 7.70 -5.16
N ALA A 196 -14.10 7.71 -5.47
CA ALA A 196 -15.03 6.71 -4.95
C ALA A 196 -14.74 5.33 -5.55
N GLU A 197 -15.07 4.26 -4.83
CA GLU A 197 -14.77 2.89 -5.24
C GLU A 197 -15.44 2.50 -6.58
N SER A 198 -16.63 3.04 -6.86
CA SER A 198 -17.31 2.88 -8.15
C SER A 198 -16.54 3.51 -9.32
N GLU A 199 -15.90 4.64 -9.09
CA GLU A 199 -15.08 5.32 -10.11
C GLU A 199 -13.73 4.64 -10.30
N LEU A 200 -13.11 4.13 -9.21
CA LEU A 200 -11.96 3.24 -9.29
C LEU A 200 -12.27 2.04 -10.19
N HIS A 201 -13.44 1.41 -9.96
CA HIS A 201 -13.91 0.30 -10.79
C HIS A 201 -14.03 0.69 -12.26
N GLU A 202 -14.67 1.81 -12.59
CA GLU A 202 -14.85 2.29 -13.97
C GLU A 202 -13.50 2.50 -14.68
N ILE A 203 -12.56 3.18 -14.02
CA ILE A 203 -11.23 3.45 -14.59
C ILE A 203 -10.46 2.14 -14.82
N ILE A 204 -10.46 1.25 -13.82
CA ILE A 204 -9.75 -0.01 -13.90
C ILE A 204 -10.38 -0.93 -14.95
N ALA A 205 -11.70 -0.96 -15.08
CA ALA A 205 -12.41 -1.78 -16.05
C ALA A 205 -12.21 -1.31 -17.51
N ALA A 206 -12.03 0.00 -17.73
CA ALA A 206 -11.99 0.62 -19.05
C ALA A 206 -10.78 0.19 -19.90
N THR A 207 -9.67 -0.27 -19.29
CA THR A 207 -8.43 -0.56 -20.02
C THR A 207 -7.61 -1.63 -19.30
N ASP A 208 -6.84 -2.41 -20.06
CA ASP A 208 -5.82 -3.32 -19.56
C ASP A 208 -4.39 -2.75 -19.68
N ASP A 209 -4.26 -1.44 -20.00
CA ASP A 209 -2.96 -0.75 -19.96
C ASP A 209 -2.68 -0.24 -18.53
N PRO A 210 -1.70 -0.84 -17.81
CA PRO A 210 -1.38 -0.40 -16.45
C PRO A 210 -0.94 1.07 -16.39
N ALA A 211 -0.38 1.61 -17.49
CA ALA A 211 0.03 3.01 -17.55
C ALA A 211 -1.17 3.95 -17.65
N ALA A 212 -2.22 3.58 -18.37
CA ALA A 212 -3.44 4.35 -18.42
C ALA A 212 -4.17 4.32 -17.07
N ILE A 213 -4.20 3.16 -16.39
CA ILE A 213 -4.82 3.01 -15.06
C ILE A 213 -4.11 3.89 -14.04
N SER A 214 -2.79 3.72 -13.86
CA SER A 214 -2.05 4.44 -12.82
C SER A 214 -2.08 5.95 -13.02
N ARG A 215 -1.85 6.44 -14.26
CA ARG A 215 -1.93 7.87 -14.57
C ARG A 215 -3.35 8.42 -14.43
N GLY A 216 -4.35 7.67 -14.87
CA GLY A 216 -5.76 8.08 -14.77
C GLY A 216 -6.17 8.33 -13.31
N LEU A 217 -5.83 7.42 -12.42
CA LEU A 217 -6.13 7.52 -10.99
C LEU A 217 -5.39 8.68 -10.32
N VAL A 218 -4.08 8.80 -10.52
CA VAL A 218 -3.29 9.90 -9.93
C VAL A 218 -3.74 11.25 -10.49
N THR A 219 -3.93 11.39 -11.80
CA THR A 219 -4.40 12.64 -12.40
C THR A 219 -5.77 13.05 -11.87
N LEU A 220 -6.69 12.11 -11.71
CA LEU A 220 -8.03 12.40 -11.20
C LEU A 220 -7.98 12.87 -9.74
N SER A 221 -7.17 12.22 -8.86
CA SER A 221 -7.02 12.65 -7.47
C SER A 221 -6.45 14.07 -7.36
N VAL A 222 -5.41 14.39 -8.13
CA VAL A 222 -4.81 15.73 -8.18
C VAL A 222 -5.79 16.77 -8.71
N THR A 223 -6.53 16.46 -9.78
CA THR A 223 -7.53 17.38 -10.37
C THR A 223 -8.67 17.68 -9.41
N ARG A 224 -9.02 16.75 -8.51
CA ARG A 224 -10.04 16.93 -7.47
C ARG A 224 -9.54 17.72 -6.24
N GLY A 225 -8.35 18.24 -6.31
CA GLY A 225 -7.79 19.09 -5.26
C GLY A 225 -6.44 18.63 -4.76
N GLY A 226 -6.08 17.35 -4.90
CA GLY A 226 -4.78 16.79 -4.52
C GLY A 226 -4.32 17.20 -3.12
N PRO A 227 -5.11 16.97 -2.04
CA PRO A 227 -4.76 17.44 -0.70
C PRO A 227 -3.58 16.68 -0.09
N ASP A 228 -3.26 15.51 -0.67
CA ASP A 228 -2.18 14.65 -0.24
C ASP A 228 -1.36 14.13 -1.41
N ASN A 229 -0.22 13.50 -1.10
CA ASN A 229 0.55 12.73 -2.07
C ASN A 229 -0.34 11.60 -2.63
N SER A 230 -0.16 11.27 -3.88
CA SER A 230 -0.98 10.27 -4.57
C SER A 230 -0.09 9.33 -5.36
N THR A 231 -0.03 8.07 -4.95
CA THR A 231 0.81 7.05 -5.59
C THR A 231 -0.01 5.82 -5.95
N VAL A 232 0.17 5.33 -7.17
CA VAL A 232 -0.47 4.12 -7.70
C VAL A 232 0.57 3.24 -8.37
N VAL A 233 0.54 1.95 -8.04
CA VAL A 233 1.21 0.89 -8.81
C VAL A 233 0.13 -0.01 -9.39
N ALA A 234 0.13 -0.19 -10.71
CA ALA A 234 -0.81 -1.03 -11.44
C ALA A 234 -0.09 -2.22 -12.09
N VAL A 235 -0.65 -3.40 -11.93
CA VAL A 235 -0.13 -4.67 -12.47
C VAL A 235 -1.24 -5.39 -13.22
N VAL A 236 -0.95 -5.86 -14.43
CA VAL A 236 -1.85 -6.65 -15.27
C VAL A 236 -1.22 -8.01 -15.55
N ILE A 237 -1.97 -9.08 -15.30
CA ILE A 237 -1.51 -10.45 -15.50
C ILE A 237 -1.84 -10.90 -16.92
N ASP A 238 -0.82 -11.07 -17.75
CA ASP A 238 -0.98 -11.54 -19.12
C ASP A 238 -1.00 -13.09 -19.19
N MET A 239 -0.19 -13.75 -18.32
CA MET A 239 -0.19 -15.20 -18.15
C MET A 239 0.29 -15.55 -16.74
N PRO A 240 -0.50 -16.28 -15.93
CA PRO A 240 -0.16 -16.60 -14.55
C PRO A 240 0.91 -17.71 -14.41
#